data_f4e1162b9572891cf0432fefca6866b1
#
_entry.id   f4e1162b9572891cf0432fefca6866b1
#
_cell.length_a   1.000
_cell.length_b   1.000
_cell.length_c   1.000
_cell.angle_alpha   90.00
_cell.angle_beta   90.00
_cell.angle_gamma   90.00
#
_symmetry.space_group_name_H-M   'P 1'
#
loop_
_entity.id
_entity.type
_entity.pdbx_description
1 polymer ?
#
loop_
_entity_poly.entity_id
_entity_poly.type
_entity_poly.pdbx_seq_one_letter_code
_entity_poly.pdbx_strand_id
1 'polypeptide(L)'
;MKLVKVVWYDTNETSDSGWVSMAEAKKDKPCKVASVGWLVNETNDFITIAADIDGNDVEEDKDDLLGRTQCFPKGCIIEIKTLHETNLIESLIPSN
;
A
#
# COMPACT_ATOMS: atom_id res chain seq x y z
N MET A 1 14.62 -2.80 -5.36
CA MET A 1 13.17 -2.62 -5.08
C MET A 1 12.98 -2.33 -3.60
N LYS A 2 12.08 -1.43 -3.26
CA LYS A 2 11.84 -1.02 -1.87
C LYS A 2 10.65 -1.75 -1.28
N LEU A 3 10.81 -2.25 -0.06
CA LEU A 3 9.70 -2.68 0.78
C LEU A 3 9.30 -1.46 1.62
N VAL A 4 8.04 -1.05 1.53
CA VAL A 4 7.56 0.16 2.18
C VAL A 4 6.35 -0.10 3.06
N LYS A 5 6.19 0.72 4.09
CA LYS A 5 4.97 0.85 4.86
C LYS A 5 4.28 2.14 4.45
N VAL A 6 3.02 2.05 4.08
CA VAL A 6 2.18 3.20 3.76
C VAL A 6 1.10 3.32 4.81
N VAL A 7 1.06 4.43 5.52
CA VAL A 7 -0.02 4.76 6.45
C VAL A 7 -0.95 5.73 5.76
N TRP A 8 -2.22 5.40 5.69
CA TRP A 8 -3.19 6.13 4.89
C TRP A 8 -4.56 6.16 5.55
N TYR A 9 -5.39 7.12 5.13
CA TYR A 9 -6.77 7.24 5.58
C TYR A 9 -7.70 6.57 4.58
N ASP A 10 -8.50 5.64 5.09
CA ASP A 10 -9.58 5.00 4.34
C ASP A 10 -10.91 5.63 4.71
N THR A 11 -11.84 5.63 3.77
CA THR A 11 -13.19 6.13 4.02
C THR A 11 -13.91 5.22 5.00
N ASN A 12 -14.83 5.80 5.75
CA ASN A 12 -15.57 5.10 6.79
C ASN A 12 -17.05 5.45 6.71
N GLU A 13 -17.92 4.45 6.90
CA GLU A 13 -19.34 4.67 7.07
C GLU A 13 -19.68 4.70 8.55
N THR A 14 -20.43 5.71 8.97
CA THR A 14 -20.76 5.96 10.36
C THR A 14 -21.86 5.04 10.90
N SER A 15 -22.70 4.51 10.03
CA SER A 15 -23.90 3.79 10.38
C SER A 15 -24.23 2.68 9.38
N ASP A 16 -24.64 1.53 9.89
CA ASP A 16 -25.09 0.40 9.08
C ASP A 16 -26.36 0.72 8.26
N SER A 17 -27.18 1.64 8.76
CA SER A 17 -28.41 2.06 8.07
C SER A 17 -28.17 3.09 6.97
N GLY A 18 -26.99 3.69 6.94
CA GLY A 18 -26.65 4.79 6.03
C GLY A 18 -27.16 6.15 6.49
N TRP A 19 -27.83 6.24 7.64
CA TRP A 19 -28.37 7.49 8.18
C TRP A 19 -27.84 7.76 9.58
N VAL A 20 -27.38 8.97 9.84
CA VAL A 20 -26.87 9.41 11.15
C VAL A 20 -27.31 10.85 11.41
N SER A 21 -27.32 11.24 12.68
CA SER A 21 -27.54 12.64 13.05
C SER A 21 -26.36 13.51 12.65
N MET A 22 -26.60 14.81 12.50
CA MET A 22 -25.53 15.74 12.21
C MET A 22 -24.47 15.76 13.31
N ALA A 23 -24.90 15.67 14.57
CA ALA A 23 -23.98 15.62 15.71
C ALA A 23 -23.05 14.41 15.66
N GLU A 24 -23.55 13.24 15.29
CA GLU A 24 -22.74 12.03 15.12
C GLU A 24 -21.82 12.13 13.93
N ALA A 25 -22.31 12.62 12.80
CA ALA A 25 -21.52 12.79 11.59
C ALA A 25 -20.31 13.72 11.83
N LYS A 26 -20.46 14.78 12.62
CA LYS A 26 -19.38 15.71 12.94
C LYS A 26 -18.27 15.09 13.79
N LYS A 27 -18.53 13.98 14.45
CA LYS A 27 -17.54 13.25 15.28
C LYS A 27 -16.81 12.18 14.49
N ASP A 28 -17.27 11.91 13.29
CA ASP A 28 -16.74 10.82 12.48
C ASP A 28 -15.32 11.11 11.99
N LYS A 29 -14.53 10.06 11.88
CA LYS A 29 -13.15 10.14 11.42
C LYS A 29 -12.88 9.00 10.44
N PRO A 30 -12.05 9.24 9.41
CA PRO A 30 -11.65 8.16 8.53
C PRO A 30 -10.79 7.11 9.27
N CYS A 31 -10.85 5.87 8.80
CA CYS A 31 -10.02 4.81 9.33
C CYS A 31 -8.56 5.01 8.95
N LYS A 32 -7.67 4.87 9.91
CA LYS A 32 -6.23 4.89 9.69
C LYS A 32 -5.75 3.47 9.48
N VAL A 33 -5.12 3.22 8.34
CA VAL A 33 -4.68 1.88 7.94
C VAL A 33 -3.19 1.92 7.62
N ALA A 34 -2.48 0.85 7.97
CA ALA A 34 -1.09 0.65 7.57
C ALA A 34 -1.02 -0.54 6.62
N SER A 35 -0.44 -0.31 5.46
CA SER A 35 -0.23 -1.33 4.44
C SER A 35 1.26 -1.47 4.14
N VAL A 36 1.69 -2.70 3.90
CA VAL A 36 3.09 -3.02 3.60
C VAL A 36 3.15 -3.71 2.25
N GLY A 37 4.11 -3.33 1.43
CA GLY A 37 4.32 -3.99 0.15
C GLY A 37 5.55 -3.46 -0.58
N TRP A 38 5.81 -4.06 -1.72
CA TRP A 38 6.88 -3.67 -2.62
C TRP A 38 6.47 -2.44 -3.41
N LEU A 39 7.31 -1.42 -3.40
CA LEU A 39 7.06 -0.20 -4.17
C LEU A 39 7.20 -0.50 -5.66
N VAL A 40 6.09 -0.45 -6.38
CA VAL A 40 6.03 -0.72 -7.82
C VAL A 40 6.20 0.57 -8.61
N ASN A 41 5.52 1.62 -8.19
CA ASN A 41 5.50 2.89 -8.90
C ASN A 41 5.18 4.04 -7.94
N GLU A 42 5.78 5.18 -8.22
CA GLU A 42 5.49 6.42 -7.52
C GLU A 42 5.47 7.57 -8.50
N THR A 43 4.40 8.34 -8.49
CA THR A 43 4.27 9.59 -9.24
C THR A 43 4.02 10.74 -8.26
N ASN A 44 3.82 11.95 -8.77
CA ASN A 44 3.43 13.07 -7.90
C ASN A 44 2.04 12.87 -7.27
N ASP A 45 1.19 12.06 -7.89
CA ASP A 45 -0.22 11.91 -7.50
C ASP A 45 -0.52 10.57 -6.83
N PHE A 46 0.24 9.52 -7.13
CA PHE A 46 -0.05 8.17 -6.64
C PHE A 46 1.19 7.45 -6.16
N ILE A 47 0.95 6.42 -5.34
CA ILE A 47 1.92 5.38 -5.03
C ILE A 47 1.25 4.03 -5.20
N THR A 48 1.95 3.07 -5.82
CA THR A 48 1.46 1.71 -6.01
C THR A 48 2.40 0.72 -5.33
N ILE A 49 1.82 -0.18 -4.54
CA ILE A 49 2.56 -1.26 -3.90
C ILE A 49 1.97 -2.61 -4.29
N ALA A 50 2.79 -3.66 -4.22
CA ALA A 50 2.37 -5.04 -4.43
C ALA A 50 2.72 -5.88 -3.21
N ALA A 51 1.80 -6.77 -2.82
CA ALA A 51 2.06 -7.70 -1.74
C ALA A 51 2.87 -8.91 -2.20
N ASP A 52 2.68 -9.31 -3.45
CA ASP A 52 3.29 -10.53 -4.00
C ASP A 52 3.98 -10.25 -5.32
N ILE A 53 5.06 -10.97 -5.56
CA ILE A 53 5.79 -10.98 -6.82
C ILE A 53 5.94 -12.44 -7.23
N ASP A 54 5.74 -12.75 -8.52
CA ASP A 54 5.94 -14.10 -9.01
C ASP A 54 7.40 -14.52 -8.79
N GLY A 55 7.61 -15.55 -7.97
CA GLY A 55 8.93 -16.01 -7.58
C GLY A 55 9.62 -16.93 -8.59
N ASN A 56 8.96 -17.27 -9.68
CA ASN A 56 9.54 -18.20 -10.68
C ASN A 56 10.54 -17.52 -11.61
N ASP A 57 10.43 -16.23 -11.78
CA ASP A 57 11.26 -15.45 -12.69
C ASP A 57 11.48 -14.04 -12.14
N VAL A 58 12.30 -13.98 -11.11
CA VAL A 58 12.46 -12.76 -10.32
C VAL A 58 13.71 -12.01 -10.79
N GLU A 59 13.56 -11.23 -11.83
CA GLU A 59 14.58 -10.29 -12.31
C GLU A 59 13.98 -8.90 -12.40
N GLU A 60 14.73 -7.88 -11.99
CA GLU A 60 14.22 -6.51 -11.86
C GLU A 60 13.66 -5.91 -13.14
N ASP A 61 14.22 -6.26 -14.29
CA ASP A 61 13.89 -5.64 -15.57
C ASP A 61 12.86 -6.41 -16.37
N LYS A 62 12.24 -7.43 -15.79
CA LYS A 62 11.23 -8.23 -16.47
C LYS A 62 9.82 -7.78 -16.13
N ASP A 63 8.88 -8.09 -17.01
CA ASP A 63 7.45 -7.95 -16.78
C ASP A 63 6.95 -9.03 -15.81
N ASP A 64 7.41 -8.96 -14.57
CA ASP A 64 6.97 -9.87 -13.53
C ASP A 64 5.48 -9.72 -13.24
N LEU A 65 4.84 -10.83 -12.90
CA LEU A 65 3.46 -10.79 -12.44
C LEU A 65 3.42 -10.37 -10.97
N LEU A 66 2.61 -9.38 -10.68
CA LEU A 66 2.43 -8.83 -9.34
C LEU A 66 1.05 -9.21 -8.82
N GLY A 67 0.99 -9.61 -7.56
CA GLY A 67 -0.26 -9.95 -6.89
C GLY A 67 -0.65 -8.96 -5.81
N ARG A 68 -1.94 -8.76 -5.65
CA ARG A 68 -2.53 -7.90 -4.61
C ARG A 68 -1.91 -6.51 -4.60
N THR A 69 -2.06 -5.83 -5.72
CA THR A 69 -1.59 -4.45 -5.86
C THR A 69 -2.60 -3.47 -5.30
N GLN A 70 -2.10 -2.41 -4.68
CA GLN A 70 -2.90 -1.28 -4.21
C GLN A 70 -2.29 0.02 -4.72
N CYS A 71 -3.15 0.91 -5.21
CA CYS A 71 -2.76 2.23 -5.66
C CYS A 71 -3.41 3.29 -4.77
N PHE A 72 -2.60 4.10 -4.12
CA PHE A 72 -3.06 5.13 -3.18
C PHE A 72 -2.90 6.51 -3.77
N PRO A 73 -3.96 7.35 -3.77
CA PRO A 73 -3.77 8.79 -4.00
C PRO A 73 -2.88 9.37 -2.91
N LYS A 74 -1.92 10.20 -3.26
CA LYS A 74 -1.03 10.81 -2.27
C LYS A 74 -1.78 11.69 -1.25
N GLY A 75 -2.91 12.25 -1.65
CA GLY A 75 -3.77 13.01 -0.73
C GLY A 75 -4.32 12.21 0.45
N CYS A 76 -4.38 10.89 0.35
CA CYS A 76 -4.84 10.01 1.43
C CYS A 76 -3.70 9.47 2.29
N ILE A 77 -2.45 9.72 1.92
CA ILE A 77 -1.28 9.15 2.59
C ILE A 77 -0.82 10.08 3.71
N ILE A 78 -0.61 9.50 4.89
CA ILE A 78 -0.08 10.20 6.07
C ILE A 78 1.44 10.04 6.14
N GLU A 79 1.92 8.82 5.88
CA GLU A 79 3.33 8.48 6.04
C GLU A 79 3.72 7.38 5.07
N ILE A 80 4.92 7.49 4.49
CA ILE A 80 5.57 6.43 3.73
C ILE A 80 6.93 6.19 4.39
N LYS A 81 7.20 4.95 4.76
CA LYS A 81 8.47 4.57 5.37
C LYS A 81 9.08 3.40 4.61
N THR A 82 10.33 3.55 4.20
CA THR A 82 11.11 2.45 3.64
C THR A 82 11.53 1.50 4.75
N LEU A 83 11.14 0.24 4.62
CA LEU A 83 11.50 -0.81 5.58
C LEU A 83 12.75 -1.56 5.14
N HIS A 84 12.86 -1.78 3.85
CA HIS A 84 14.00 -2.47 3.26
C HIS A 84 14.15 -2.05 1.80
N GLU A 85 15.38 -2.01 1.32
CA GLU A 85 15.70 -1.71 -0.06
C GLU A 85 16.71 -2.72 -0.59
N THR A 86 16.42 -3.27 -1.77
CA THR A 86 17.32 -4.18 -2.45
C THR A 86 17.25 -3.94 -3.94
N ASN A 87 18.36 -4.12 -4.62
CA ASN A 87 18.44 -4.05 -6.08
C ASN A 87 18.05 -5.38 -6.74
N LEU A 88 18.13 -6.49 -5.98
CA LEU A 88 17.83 -7.82 -6.49
C LEU A 88 16.88 -8.51 -5.51
N ILE A 89 15.77 -9.00 -6.04
CA ILE A 89 14.78 -9.73 -5.25
C ILE A 89 15.36 -11.04 -4.73
N GLU A 90 16.29 -11.65 -5.44
CA GLU A 90 16.95 -12.88 -5.00
C GLU A 90 17.60 -12.78 -3.61
N SER A 91 17.92 -11.55 -3.15
CA SER A 91 18.43 -11.35 -1.80
C SER A 91 17.40 -11.68 -0.72
N LEU A 92 16.12 -11.82 -1.09
CA LEU A 92 15.02 -12.17 -0.21
C LEU A 92 14.71 -13.66 -0.24
N ILE A 93 15.31 -14.41 -1.17
CA ILE A 93 15.13 -15.85 -1.29
C ILE A 93 16.10 -16.52 -0.33
N PRO A 94 15.61 -17.43 0.55
CA PRO A 94 16.51 -18.13 1.47
C PRO A 94 17.63 -18.85 0.72
N SER A 95 18.86 -18.63 1.15
CA SER A 95 19.98 -19.40 0.62
C SER A 95 20.04 -20.76 1.30
N ASN A 96 20.33 -21.77 0.52
CA ASN A 96 20.50 -23.13 1.01
C ASN A 96 21.94 -23.39 1.41
#